data_c1db401f010f07365a3e21a1aa485a45
#
_entry.id   c1db401f010f07365a3e21a1aa485a45
#
_cell.length_a   1.000
_cell.length_b   1.000
_cell.length_c   1.000
_cell.angle_alpha   90.00
_cell.angle_beta   90.00
_cell.angle_gamma   90.00
#
_symmetry.space_group_name_H-M   'P 1'
#
loop_
_entity.id
_entity.type
_entity.pdbx_description
1 polymer ?
#
loop_
_entity_poly.entity_id
_entity_poly.type
_entity_poly.pdbx_seq_one_letter_code
_entity_poly.pdbx_strand_id
1 'polypeptide(L)'
;ATAYTSSAADWPGFRGPNRDGISSESDIPTVWSDTQNVAWKCKLPGAGFSSPIVVGKQIVVTCYKMEEGQLKRYLVSVDRELGKIVWSRVVPATGTVSRGPGFGARHGHASHTPVSDGKNVYVLFGSSGVFAFDLQGTQLWNKPVGSENAAMFGSAASPILYKDRLIVTAAAESESIRALDCMTGEEKWKTEAG
;
A
#
# COMPACT_ATOMS: atom_id res chain seq x y z
N ALA A 1 -17.54 2.37 30.66
CA ALA A 1 -17.00 2.40 29.30
C ALA A 1 -17.50 1.15 28.59
N THR A 2 -18.50 1.30 27.75
CA THR A 2 -19.00 0.23 26.87
C THR A 2 -17.97 0.06 25.75
N ALA A 3 -17.33 -1.09 25.70
CA ALA A 3 -16.50 -1.47 24.58
C ALA A 3 -17.41 -1.65 23.35
N TYR A 4 -17.35 -0.71 22.43
CA TYR A 4 -17.93 -0.89 21.10
C TYR A 4 -17.10 -1.94 20.38
N THR A 5 -17.58 -3.16 20.32
CA THR A 5 -17.09 -4.15 19.37
C THR A 5 -17.65 -3.81 17.99
N SER A 6 -17.16 -2.78 17.38
CA SER A 6 -17.44 -2.53 15.98
C SER A 6 -16.75 -3.62 15.16
N SER A 7 -17.52 -4.55 14.65
CA SER A 7 -17.13 -5.44 13.56
C SER A 7 -17.17 -4.65 12.25
N ALA A 8 -16.42 -3.56 12.20
CA ALA A 8 -16.34 -2.77 10.98
C ALA A 8 -15.79 -3.62 9.84
N ALA A 9 -16.38 -3.50 8.66
CA ALA A 9 -16.05 -4.28 7.48
C ALA A 9 -14.58 -4.09 7.06
N ASP A 10 -14.03 -5.08 6.37
CA ASP A 10 -12.72 -4.95 5.75
C ASP A 10 -12.73 -3.86 4.65
N TRP A 11 -11.59 -3.18 4.52
CA TRP A 11 -11.34 -2.18 3.48
C TRP A 11 -10.11 -2.59 2.69
N PRO A 12 -10.21 -3.61 1.80
CA PRO A 12 -9.07 -4.39 1.32
C PRO A 12 -8.23 -3.70 0.23
N GLY A 13 -8.55 -2.48 -0.19
CA GLY A 13 -7.83 -1.78 -1.23
C GLY A 13 -8.21 -0.31 -1.34
N PHE A 14 -7.61 0.37 -2.31
CA PHE A 14 -7.94 1.76 -2.60
C PHE A 14 -9.44 1.89 -2.95
N ARG A 15 -10.13 2.81 -2.24
CA ARG A 15 -11.58 3.04 -2.33
C ARG A 15 -12.45 1.87 -1.90
N GLY A 16 -11.92 0.93 -1.11
CA GLY A 16 -12.70 -0.10 -0.41
C GLY A 16 -13.12 -1.31 -1.24
N PRO A 17 -14.02 -2.12 -0.69
CA PRO A 17 -14.38 -3.40 -1.28
C PRO A 17 -15.05 -3.28 -2.66
N ASN A 18 -15.88 -2.26 -2.84
CA ASN A 18 -16.59 -2.00 -4.09
C ASN A 18 -15.84 -1.04 -5.04
N ARG A 19 -14.72 -0.46 -4.57
CA ARG A 19 -13.91 0.53 -5.30
C ARG A 19 -14.65 1.84 -5.62
N ASP A 20 -15.73 2.10 -4.93
CA ASP A 20 -16.57 3.31 -5.07
C ASP A 20 -16.24 4.38 -4.03
N GLY A 21 -15.49 4.02 -2.98
CA GLY A 21 -15.15 4.91 -1.87
C GLY A 21 -16.27 5.09 -0.86
N ILE A 22 -17.28 4.22 -0.90
CA ILE A 22 -18.45 4.30 -0.03
C ILE A 22 -18.37 3.20 1.03
N SER A 23 -18.54 3.58 2.30
CA SER A 23 -18.73 2.66 3.40
C SER A 23 -20.21 2.52 3.72
N SER A 24 -20.63 1.30 4.03
CA SER A 24 -21.99 1.03 4.54
C SER A 24 -22.13 1.29 6.04
N GLU A 25 -21.08 1.72 6.73
CA GLU A 25 -21.09 1.98 8.15
C GLU A 25 -21.83 3.29 8.46
N SER A 26 -22.72 3.26 9.44
CA SER A 26 -23.57 4.39 9.81
C SER A 26 -23.14 5.10 11.11
N ASP A 27 -22.50 4.38 12.03
CA ASP A 27 -22.14 4.88 13.36
C ASP A 27 -20.72 5.46 13.41
N ILE A 28 -20.36 6.25 12.38
CA ILE A 28 -19.06 6.88 12.33
C ILE A 28 -19.09 8.21 13.11
N PRO A 29 -18.04 8.54 13.88
CA PRO A 29 -17.95 9.84 14.54
C PRO A 29 -17.84 10.96 13.50
N THR A 30 -18.65 12.00 13.66
CA THR A 30 -18.60 13.20 12.82
C THR A 30 -17.76 14.32 13.44
N VAL A 31 -17.38 14.16 14.70
CA VAL A 31 -16.51 15.08 15.44
C VAL A 31 -15.42 14.28 16.14
N TRP A 32 -14.17 14.69 15.97
CA TRP A 32 -13.04 14.12 16.69
C TRP A 32 -11.97 15.16 16.98
N SER A 33 -11.20 14.93 18.04
CA SER A 33 -10.06 15.74 18.45
C SER A 33 -8.98 14.83 19.03
N ASP A 34 -7.89 15.39 19.51
CA ASP A 34 -6.82 14.61 20.15
C ASP A 34 -7.28 13.79 21.35
N THR A 35 -8.41 14.16 21.97
CA THR A 35 -8.95 13.53 23.18
C THR A 35 -10.37 12.98 23.00
N GLN A 36 -10.96 13.10 21.82
CA GLN A 36 -12.34 12.69 21.55
C GLN A 36 -12.42 11.83 20.30
N ASN A 37 -13.08 10.69 20.41
CA ASN A 37 -13.34 9.75 19.30
C ASN A 37 -12.09 9.25 18.57
N VAL A 38 -10.92 9.30 19.23
CA VAL A 38 -9.66 8.70 18.77
C VAL A 38 -9.33 7.54 19.71
N ALA A 39 -9.46 6.31 19.21
CA ALA A 39 -9.18 5.11 20.01
C ALA A 39 -7.68 4.96 20.31
N TRP A 40 -6.84 5.24 19.33
CA TRP A 40 -5.39 5.16 19.47
C TRP A 40 -4.67 5.97 18.37
N LYS A 41 -3.39 6.20 18.57
CA LYS A 41 -2.47 6.76 17.58
C LYS A 41 -1.24 5.86 17.46
N CYS A 42 -0.82 5.54 16.24
CA CYS A 42 0.36 4.73 15.97
C CYS A 42 1.42 5.56 15.23
N LYS A 43 2.63 5.61 15.78
CA LYS A 43 3.75 6.25 15.11
C LYS A 43 4.35 5.28 14.09
N LEU A 44 4.27 5.63 12.81
CA LEU A 44 4.88 4.86 11.72
C LEU A 44 6.39 5.13 11.61
N PRO A 45 7.17 4.20 10.98
CA PRO A 45 8.61 4.37 10.78
C PRO A 45 9.00 5.59 9.96
N GLY A 46 8.12 6.05 9.06
CA GLY A 46 8.39 7.15 8.16
C GLY A 46 7.14 7.82 7.60
N ALA A 47 7.31 8.67 6.60
CA ALA A 47 6.24 9.34 5.89
C ALA A 47 5.65 8.47 4.77
N GLY A 48 4.41 8.74 4.35
CA GLY A 48 3.77 8.06 3.24
C GLY A 48 2.49 8.76 2.81
N PHE A 49 1.99 8.40 1.64
CA PHE A 49 0.79 8.98 1.04
C PHE A 49 -0.22 7.90 0.60
N SER A 50 0.04 6.62 0.91
CA SER A 50 -0.93 5.57 0.64
C SER A 50 -2.13 5.68 1.57
N SER A 51 -3.29 5.27 1.09
CA SER A 51 -4.40 4.97 1.98
C SER A 51 -4.09 3.71 2.80
N PRO A 52 -4.50 3.63 4.07
CA PRO A 52 -4.47 2.38 4.79
C PRO A 52 -5.51 1.42 4.22
N ILE A 53 -5.22 0.12 4.28
CA ILE A 53 -6.22 -0.93 4.06
C ILE A 53 -6.51 -1.65 5.36
N VAL A 54 -7.71 -2.22 5.49
CA VAL A 54 -8.14 -2.99 6.65
C VAL A 54 -8.41 -4.42 6.22
N VAL A 55 -7.75 -5.38 6.85
CA VAL A 55 -7.88 -6.80 6.58
C VAL A 55 -7.93 -7.56 7.89
N GLY A 56 -9.12 -8.05 8.24
CA GLY A 56 -9.35 -8.70 9.53
C GLY A 56 -8.93 -7.84 10.71
N LYS A 57 -7.97 -8.30 11.50
CA LYS A 57 -7.45 -7.58 12.67
C LYS A 57 -6.27 -6.65 12.36
N GLN A 58 -5.94 -6.44 11.10
CA GLN A 58 -4.76 -5.67 10.70
C GLN A 58 -5.14 -4.45 9.86
N ILE A 59 -4.41 -3.38 10.08
CA ILE A 59 -4.37 -2.21 9.20
C ILE A 59 -3.01 -2.21 8.54
N VAL A 60 -2.97 -2.19 7.21
CA VAL A 60 -1.72 -2.23 6.46
C VAL A 60 -1.54 -0.94 5.68
N VAL A 61 -0.34 -0.38 5.76
CA VAL A 61 0.00 0.92 5.14
C VAL A 61 1.44 0.91 4.66
N THR A 62 1.75 1.73 3.65
CA THR A 62 3.12 1.95 3.20
C THR A 62 3.69 3.24 3.77
N CYS A 63 5.00 3.24 4.04
CA CYS A 63 5.73 4.46 4.35
C CYS A 63 7.18 4.37 3.86
N TYR A 64 7.90 5.48 3.90
CA TYR A 64 9.30 5.55 3.52
C TYR A 64 10.09 6.43 4.49
N LYS A 65 11.39 6.18 4.54
CA LYS A 65 12.35 6.98 5.31
C LYS A 65 13.69 7.03 4.60
N MET A 66 14.35 8.17 4.66
CA MET A 66 15.76 8.27 4.29
C MET A 66 16.60 7.88 5.52
N GLU A 67 17.41 6.84 5.39
CA GLU A 67 18.34 6.39 6.42
C GLU A 67 19.73 6.27 5.83
N GLU A 68 20.70 6.97 6.40
CA GLU A 68 22.11 6.97 5.94
C GLU A 68 22.24 7.29 4.43
N GLY A 69 21.41 8.22 3.94
CA GLY A 69 21.39 8.61 2.54
C GLY A 69 20.69 7.61 1.60
N GLN A 70 20.15 6.52 2.13
CA GLN A 70 19.42 5.51 1.37
C GLN A 70 17.92 5.61 1.61
N LEU A 71 17.14 5.48 0.54
CA LEU A 71 15.70 5.37 0.61
C LEU A 71 15.31 3.96 1.06
N LYS A 72 14.63 3.87 2.19
CA LYS A 72 13.97 2.63 2.64
C LYS A 72 12.46 2.78 2.55
N ARG A 73 11.83 1.81 1.94
CA ARG A 73 10.37 1.70 1.85
C ARG A 73 9.90 0.63 2.82
N TYR A 74 8.75 0.85 3.43
CA TYR A 74 8.21 -0.04 4.45
C TYR A 74 6.77 -0.42 4.10
N LEU A 75 6.46 -1.70 4.25
CA LEU A 75 5.10 -2.18 4.43
C LEU A 75 4.92 -2.43 5.93
N VAL A 76 3.92 -1.80 6.52
CA VAL A 76 3.68 -1.83 7.97
C VAL A 76 2.29 -2.37 8.25
N SER A 77 2.20 -3.34 9.14
CA SER A 77 0.95 -3.84 9.69
C SER A 77 0.78 -3.37 11.13
N VAL A 78 -0.38 -2.85 11.42
CA VAL A 78 -0.78 -2.33 12.73
C VAL A 78 -1.99 -3.14 13.20
N ASP A 79 -2.00 -3.54 14.47
CA ASP A 79 -3.16 -4.14 15.11
C ASP A 79 -4.30 -3.13 15.13
N ARG A 80 -5.45 -3.52 14.60
CA ARG A 80 -6.63 -2.66 14.44
C ARG A 80 -7.23 -2.20 15.76
N GLU A 81 -7.17 -3.04 16.79
CA GLU A 81 -7.75 -2.76 18.09
C GLU A 81 -6.77 -2.01 19.01
N LEU A 82 -5.51 -2.42 18.99
CA LEU A 82 -4.49 -1.92 19.92
C LEU A 82 -3.69 -0.73 19.38
N GLY A 83 -3.69 -0.47 18.07
CA GLY A 83 -2.87 0.57 17.44
C GLY A 83 -1.37 0.32 17.56
N LYS A 84 -0.95 -0.94 17.70
CA LYS A 84 0.46 -1.33 17.81
C LYS A 84 0.96 -1.95 16.51
N ILE A 85 2.18 -1.66 16.14
CA ILE A 85 2.82 -2.32 14.99
C ILE A 85 2.95 -3.81 15.30
N VAL A 86 2.34 -4.64 14.46
CA VAL A 86 2.44 -6.10 14.50
C VAL A 86 3.74 -6.54 13.81
N TRP A 87 3.98 -5.99 12.62
CA TRP A 87 5.21 -6.19 11.87
C TRP A 87 5.49 -5.01 10.94
N SER A 88 6.75 -4.87 10.57
CA SER A 88 7.21 -3.92 9.58
C SER A 88 8.23 -4.61 8.68
N ARG A 89 8.09 -4.47 7.36
CA ARG A 89 9.01 -5.04 6.38
C ARG A 89 9.64 -3.94 5.56
N VAL A 90 10.96 -3.96 5.52
CA VAL A 90 11.74 -3.10 4.64
C VAL A 90 11.75 -3.71 3.25
N VAL A 91 11.38 -2.91 2.26
CA VAL A 91 11.50 -3.26 0.86
C VAL A 91 12.69 -2.48 0.29
N PRO A 92 13.70 -3.16 -0.26
CA PRO A 92 14.84 -2.48 -0.85
C PRO A 92 14.39 -1.52 -1.96
N ALA A 93 14.89 -0.30 -1.93
CA ALA A 93 14.74 0.60 -3.05
C ALA A 93 15.72 0.15 -4.15
N THR A 94 15.20 -0.29 -5.29
CA THR A 94 15.99 -0.56 -6.50
C THR A 94 15.82 0.58 -7.47
N GLY A 95 16.86 0.90 -8.22
CA GLY A 95 16.88 2.00 -9.19
C GLY A 95 17.31 3.34 -8.57
N THR A 96 17.73 4.24 -9.43
CA THR A 96 18.07 5.62 -9.07
C THR A 96 16.80 6.40 -8.78
N VAL A 97 16.54 6.67 -7.52
CA VAL A 97 15.52 7.65 -7.13
C VAL A 97 16.09 9.04 -7.36
N SER A 98 16.27 9.39 -8.62
CA SER A 98 16.71 10.74 -9.00
C SER A 98 15.49 11.65 -8.99
N ARG A 99 15.29 12.30 -7.85
CA ARG A 99 14.30 13.38 -7.78
C ARG A 99 14.97 14.61 -7.23
N GLY A 100 15.09 15.59 -8.12
CA GLY A 100 15.53 16.93 -7.74
C GLY A 100 14.62 17.52 -6.64
N PRO A 101 15.04 18.62 -6.00
CA PRO A 101 14.24 19.31 -5.00
C PRO A 101 12.94 19.79 -5.64
N GLY A 102 11.80 19.41 -5.09
CA GLY A 102 10.49 19.81 -5.60
C GLY A 102 9.35 18.92 -5.17
N PHE A 103 8.19 19.13 -5.76
CA PHE A 103 6.96 18.43 -5.45
C PHE A 103 7.08 16.92 -5.64
N GLY A 104 7.81 16.46 -6.66
CA GLY A 104 8.10 15.05 -6.92
C GLY A 104 8.93 14.35 -5.86
N ALA A 105 9.72 15.08 -5.06
CA ALA A 105 10.50 14.50 -3.96
C ALA A 105 9.64 14.01 -2.79
N ARG A 106 8.39 14.42 -2.71
CA ARG A 106 7.46 14.06 -1.63
C ARG A 106 6.52 12.90 -1.99
N HIS A 107 6.24 12.70 -3.28
CA HIS A 107 5.32 11.67 -3.77
C HIS A 107 6.06 10.53 -4.47
N GLY A 108 5.44 9.35 -4.52
CA GLY A 108 5.92 8.19 -5.27
C GLY A 108 6.88 7.27 -4.53
N HIS A 109 7.38 7.64 -3.35
CA HIS A 109 8.20 6.70 -2.56
C HIS A 109 7.34 5.66 -1.84
N ALA A 110 6.15 6.07 -1.35
CA ALA A 110 5.17 5.23 -0.69
C ALA A 110 3.77 5.85 -0.89
N SER A 111 3.33 5.94 -2.14
CA SER A 111 2.02 6.50 -2.52
C SER A 111 1.02 5.43 -2.92
N HIS A 112 1.51 4.25 -3.31
CA HIS A 112 0.67 3.15 -3.73
C HIS A 112 -0.04 2.56 -2.52
N THR A 113 -1.37 2.50 -2.59
CA THR A 113 -2.18 1.80 -1.60
C THR A 113 -2.04 0.30 -1.81
N PRO A 114 -1.74 -0.50 -0.78
CA PRO A 114 -1.77 -1.95 -0.87
C PRO A 114 -3.17 -2.47 -1.23
N VAL A 115 -3.23 -3.71 -1.69
CA VAL A 115 -4.50 -4.43 -1.88
C VAL A 115 -4.38 -5.82 -1.28
N SER A 116 -5.49 -6.38 -0.75
CA SER A 116 -5.51 -7.70 -0.14
C SER A 116 -6.67 -8.55 -0.67
N ASP A 117 -6.42 -9.86 -0.76
CA ASP A 117 -7.43 -10.90 -1.01
C ASP A 117 -7.99 -11.53 0.28
N GLY A 118 -7.65 -10.96 1.44
CA GLY A 118 -8.00 -11.48 2.76
C GLY A 118 -7.00 -12.50 3.33
N LYS A 119 -6.04 -12.98 2.55
CA LYS A 119 -4.97 -13.91 2.95
C LYS A 119 -3.60 -13.31 2.75
N ASN A 120 -3.42 -12.60 1.66
CA ASN A 120 -2.17 -11.99 1.24
C ASN A 120 -2.35 -10.49 1.03
N VAL A 121 -1.25 -9.76 1.08
CA VAL A 121 -1.17 -8.33 0.79
C VAL A 121 -0.23 -8.12 -0.39
N TYR A 122 -0.67 -7.36 -1.37
CA TYR A 122 0.08 -7.02 -2.56
C TYR A 122 0.35 -5.53 -2.59
N VAL A 123 1.56 -5.13 -2.93
CA VAL A 123 1.96 -3.73 -2.97
C VAL A 123 2.91 -3.44 -4.11
N LEU A 124 2.70 -2.30 -4.78
CA LEU A 124 3.65 -1.74 -5.74
C LEU A 124 4.50 -0.68 -5.03
N PHE A 125 5.81 -0.75 -5.24
CA PHE A 125 6.77 0.24 -4.76
C PHE A 125 7.58 0.86 -5.91
N GLY A 126 6.86 1.31 -6.95
CA GLY A 126 7.48 1.93 -8.12
C GLY A 126 8.57 1.05 -8.74
N SER A 127 9.75 1.59 -8.99
CA SER A 127 10.89 0.85 -9.55
C SER A 127 11.37 -0.33 -8.72
N SER A 128 11.03 -0.42 -7.44
CA SER A 128 11.32 -1.62 -6.64
C SER A 128 10.46 -2.82 -7.05
N GLY A 129 9.37 -2.58 -7.77
CA GLY A 129 8.48 -3.63 -8.26
C GLY A 129 7.30 -3.92 -7.35
N VAL A 130 6.66 -5.04 -7.64
CA VAL A 130 5.49 -5.57 -6.92
C VAL A 130 5.95 -6.63 -5.94
N PHE A 131 5.37 -6.63 -4.77
CA PHE A 131 5.64 -7.59 -3.70
C PHE A 131 4.34 -8.19 -3.19
N ALA A 132 4.39 -9.47 -2.84
CA ALA A 132 3.34 -10.15 -2.11
C ALA A 132 3.86 -10.62 -0.74
N PHE A 133 3.03 -10.44 0.28
CA PHE A 133 3.29 -10.88 1.65
C PHE A 133 2.07 -11.62 2.18
N ASP A 134 2.29 -12.61 3.06
CA ASP A 134 1.20 -13.13 3.88
C ASP A 134 0.81 -12.13 5.00
N LEU A 135 -0.25 -12.40 5.73
CA LEU A 135 -0.68 -11.55 6.85
C LEU A 135 0.29 -11.58 8.05
N GLN A 136 1.25 -12.48 8.08
CA GLN A 136 2.35 -12.54 9.05
C GLN A 136 3.56 -11.71 8.61
N GLY A 137 3.48 -11.13 7.40
CA GLY A 137 4.53 -10.31 6.82
C GLY A 137 5.67 -11.13 6.21
N THR A 138 5.46 -12.41 5.92
CA THR A 138 6.41 -13.22 5.16
C THR A 138 6.31 -12.84 3.69
N GLN A 139 7.41 -12.48 3.06
CA GLN A 139 7.42 -12.23 1.62
C GLN A 139 7.23 -13.55 0.87
N LEU A 140 6.20 -13.60 0.03
CA LEU A 140 5.87 -14.75 -0.80
C LEU A 140 6.60 -14.71 -2.14
N TRP A 141 6.53 -13.56 -2.79
CA TRP A 141 7.23 -13.31 -4.06
C TRP A 141 7.46 -11.80 -4.28
N ASN A 142 8.33 -11.48 -5.22
CA ASN A 142 8.45 -10.14 -5.79
C ASN A 142 8.65 -10.20 -7.30
N LYS A 143 8.20 -9.15 -8.00
CA LYS A 143 8.28 -9.04 -9.45
C LYS A 143 8.71 -7.64 -9.85
N PRO A 144 9.83 -7.47 -10.54
CA PRO A 144 10.19 -6.20 -11.17
C PRO A 144 9.16 -5.82 -12.25
N VAL A 145 8.84 -4.55 -12.35
CA VAL A 145 7.88 -4.03 -13.36
C VAL A 145 8.50 -2.97 -14.27
N GLY A 146 9.77 -2.70 -14.11
CA GLY A 146 10.54 -1.74 -14.89
C GLY A 146 11.34 -0.80 -13.99
N SER A 147 12.02 0.15 -14.61
CA SER A 147 12.75 1.23 -13.91
C SER A 147 11.99 2.54 -14.11
N GLU A 148 11.81 3.32 -13.07
CA GLU A 148 11.15 4.63 -13.18
C GLU A 148 11.80 5.48 -14.26
N ASN A 149 11.04 5.80 -15.31
CA ASN A 149 11.35 6.81 -16.29
C ASN A 149 10.54 8.06 -15.99
N ALA A 150 11.20 9.18 -15.93
CA ALA A 150 10.73 10.58 -16.10
C ALA A 150 9.27 10.96 -15.79
N ALA A 151 8.53 10.20 -14.99
CA ALA A 151 7.22 10.66 -14.53
C ALA A 151 7.42 11.82 -13.55
N MET A 152 6.99 13.02 -13.94
CA MET A 152 7.20 14.26 -13.20
C MET A 152 6.78 14.16 -11.72
N PHE A 153 5.72 13.42 -11.44
CA PHE A 153 5.18 13.22 -10.09
C PHE A 153 5.48 11.84 -9.50
N GLY A 154 6.18 10.97 -10.22
CA GLY A 154 6.47 9.59 -9.82
C GLY A 154 5.31 8.65 -9.96
N SER A 155 5.54 7.40 -9.59
CA SER A 155 4.54 6.33 -9.62
C SER A 155 3.60 6.45 -8.41
N ALA A 156 2.28 6.34 -8.64
CA ALA A 156 1.27 6.43 -7.59
C ALA A 156 0.05 5.54 -7.83
N ALA A 157 -0.03 4.83 -8.95
CA ALA A 157 -1.16 3.97 -9.27
C ALA A 157 -1.20 2.76 -8.35
N SER A 158 -2.27 2.59 -7.61
CA SER A 158 -2.44 1.46 -6.70
C SER A 158 -2.85 0.21 -7.48
N PRO A 159 -2.30 -0.98 -7.15
CA PRO A 159 -2.69 -2.23 -7.77
C PRO A 159 -4.14 -2.60 -7.40
N ILE A 160 -4.78 -3.37 -8.26
CA ILE A 160 -6.14 -3.87 -8.02
C ILE A 160 -6.19 -5.38 -8.22
N LEU A 161 -7.07 -6.05 -7.47
CA LEU A 161 -7.33 -7.46 -7.64
C LEU A 161 -8.53 -7.68 -8.56
N TYR A 162 -8.39 -8.61 -9.48
CA TYR A 162 -9.49 -9.12 -10.29
C TYR A 162 -9.38 -10.64 -10.38
N LYS A 163 -10.26 -11.35 -9.70
CA LYS A 163 -10.18 -12.80 -9.53
C LYS A 163 -8.80 -13.22 -8.97
N ASP A 164 -8.10 -14.09 -9.69
CA ASP A 164 -6.76 -14.59 -9.39
C ASP A 164 -5.62 -13.73 -9.98
N ARG A 165 -5.95 -12.51 -10.43
CA ARG A 165 -5.01 -11.58 -11.06
C ARG A 165 -4.81 -10.32 -10.25
N LEU A 166 -3.56 -9.93 -10.15
CA LEU A 166 -3.16 -8.61 -9.69
C LEU A 166 -2.92 -7.73 -10.92
N ILE A 167 -3.73 -6.70 -11.10
CA ILE A 167 -3.58 -5.74 -12.19
C ILE A 167 -2.72 -4.59 -11.68
N VAL A 168 -1.64 -4.32 -12.38
CA VAL A 168 -0.62 -3.33 -12.03
C VAL A 168 -0.48 -2.33 -13.16
N THR A 169 -0.72 -1.06 -12.88
CA THR A 169 -0.40 0.04 -13.79
C THR A 169 1.04 0.47 -13.53
N ALA A 170 1.95 0.04 -14.39
CA ALA A 170 3.38 0.37 -14.35
C ALA A 170 3.73 1.40 -15.44
N ALA A 171 2.87 2.42 -15.58
CA ALA A 171 3.05 3.43 -16.61
C ALA A 171 4.35 4.23 -16.40
N ALA A 172 4.65 4.59 -15.16
CA ALA A 172 5.88 5.31 -14.82
C ALA A 172 7.15 4.45 -14.92
N GLU A 173 7.03 3.14 -14.69
CA GLU A 173 8.16 2.20 -14.65
C GLU A 173 8.49 1.61 -16.01
N SER A 174 7.49 1.39 -16.86
CA SER A 174 7.67 0.66 -18.14
C SER A 174 6.56 0.90 -19.16
N GLU A 175 5.83 2.02 -19.04
CA GLU A 175 4.74 2.38 -19.97
C GLU A 175 3.81 1.21 -20.24
N SER A 176 3.40 0.50 -19.17
CA SER A 176 2.61 -0.71 -19.32
C SER A 176 1.56 -0.91 -18.24
N ILE A 177 0.52 -1.67 -18.61
CA ILE A 177 -0.39 -2.32 -17.66
C ILE A 177 -0.10 -3.82 -17.71
N ARG A 178 -0.06 -4.46 -16.55
CA ARG A 178 0.28 -5.88 -16.41
C ARG A 178 -0.74 -6.61 -15.55
N ALA A 179 -0.97 -7.88 -15.87
CA ALA A 179 -1.64 -8.81 -14.98
C ALA A 179 -0.66 -9.85 -14.48
N LEU A 180 -0.52 -9.94 -13.17
CA LEU A 180 0.29 -10.95 -12.51
C LEU A 180 -0.61 -11.98 -11.85
N ASP A 181 -0.16 -13.21 -11.81
CA ASP A 181 -0.78 -14.25 -10.99
C ASP A 181 -0.62 -13.95 -9.51
N CYS A 182 -1.71 -13.93 -8.74
CA CYS A 182 -1.65 -13.57 -7.33
C CYS A 182 -0.79 -14.53 -6.49
N MET A 183 -0.76 -15.82 -6.82
CA MET A 183 -0.01 -16.80 -6.05
C MET A 183 1.48 -16.81 -6.35
N THR A 184 1.84 -16.63 -7.62
CA THR A 184 3.22 -16.84 -8.09
C THR A 184 3.95 -15.58 -8.52
N GLY A 185 3.22 -14.48 -8.76
CA GLY A 185 3.75 -13.26 -9.36
C GLY A 185 4.10 -13.41 -10.85
N GLU A 186 3.76 -14.55 -11.47
CA GLU A 186 3.99 -14.75 -12.90
C GLU A 186 3.18 -13.79 -13.75
N GLU A 187 3.82 -13.14 -14.73
CA GLU A 187 3.14 -12.26 -15.66
C GLU A 187 2.28 -13.08 -16.64
N LYS A 188 0.98 -12.84 -16.63
CA LYS A 188 0.02 -13.51 -17.50
C LYS A 188 -0.19 -12.75 -18.81
N TRP A 189 -0.17 -11.43 -18.73
CA TRP A 189 -0.16 -10.56 -19.89
C TRP A 189 0.41 -9.18 -19.53
N LYS A 190 0.88 -8.50 -20.56
CA LYS A 190 1.35 -7.12 -20.53
C LYS A 190 0.81 -6.39 -21.76
N THR A 191 0.42 -5.13 -21.62
CA THR A 191 0.06 -4.24 -22.72
C THR A 191 0.71 -2.88 -22.52
N GLU A 192 0.93 -2.16 -23.57
CA GLU A 192 1.42 -0.79 -23.52
C GLU A 192 0.35 0.13 -22.97
N ALA A 193 0.77 1.13 -22.19
CA ALA A 193 -0.03 2.20 -21.64
C ALA A 193 0.59 3.53 -22.10
N GLY A 194 0.49 3.77 -23.40
CA GLY A 194 0.99 4.97 -24.05
C GLY A 194 0.02 6.13 -23.97
#